data_2c04c5e2e6e041a1658a26ad9e474d09
#
_entry.id   2c04c5e2e6e041a1658a26ad9e474d09
#
_cell.length_a   1.000
_cell.length_b   1.000
_cell.length_c   1.000
_cell.angle_alpha   90.00
_cell.angle_beta   90.00
_cell.angle_gamma   90.00
#
_symmetry.space_group_name_H-M   'P 1'
#
loop_
_entity.id
_entity.type
_entity.pdbx_description
1 polymer ?
#
loop_
_entity_poly.entity_id
_entity_poly.type
_entity_poly.pdbx_seq_one_letter_code
_entity_poly.pdbx_strand_id
1 'polypeptide(L)'
;CLWVACTAVGRSQRLVAVGKGYSCTSVNTAVFRNNSLVTHGGEQYISYYDQDGYLVIGKRKLDSSEWTLHRSQYRGNVKDAHNIISMMVDGEGYLHVAFDHHGHSLNYCRSVAPRSLELGDKVPMTGVDEGNVTYPEFYPLAGGDVLFVYRSGSSGRGNLVMNRYSIKERAWMRVQDVLIDGEDERN
;
A
#
# COMPACT_ATOMS: atom_id res chain seq x y z
N CYS A 1 23.56 -45.01 -21.73
CA CYS A 1 22.61 -43.91 -21.78
C CYS A 1 21.91 -43.83 -20.44
N LEU A 2 22.31 -42.82 -19.60
CA LEU A 2 21.60 -42.53 -18.35
C LEU A 2 20.43 -41.61 -18.67
N TRP A 3 19.21 -42.06 -18.43
CA TRP A 3 18.03 -41.19 -18.43
C TRP A 3 17.90 -40.53 -17.07
N VAL A 4 18.17 -39.22 -17.01
CA VAL A 4 17.83 -38.41 -15.83
C VAL A 4 16.36 -38.02 -15.96
N ALA A 5 15.50 -38.71 -15.21
CA ALA A 5 14.11 -38.31 -15.07
C ALA A 5 14.06 -37.03 -14.23
N CYS A 6 13.88 -35.89 -14.87
CA CYS A 6 13.58 -34.64 -14.19
C CYS A 6 12.11 -34.71 -13.72
N THR A 7 11.89 -35.08 -12.46
CA THR A 7 10.57 -34.98 -11.84
C THR A 7 10.29 -33.52 -11.57
N ALA A 8 9.53 -32.86 -12.44
CA ALA A 8 8.93 -31.57 -12.14
C ALA A 8 8.00 -31.77 -10.92
N VAL A 9 8.45 -31.31 -9.75
CA VAL A 9 7.57 -31.20 -8.60
C VAL A 9 6.59 -30.07 -8.91
N GLY A 10 5.43 -30.45 -9.42
CA GLY A 10 4.32 -29.50 -9.62
C GLY A 10 3.94 -28.92 -8.25
N ARG A 11 4.31 -27.67 -7.99
CA ARG A 11 3.80 -26.95 -6.83
C ARG A 11 2.31 -26.74 -7.07
N SER A 12 1.47 -27.46 -6.36
CA SER A 12 0.03 -27.23 -6.36
C SER A 12 -0.21 -25.80 -5.83
N GLN A 13 -0.91 -24.97 -6.61
CA GLN A 13 -1.35 -23.67 -6.13
C GLN A 13 -2.34 -23.89 -5.00
N ARG A 14 -2.08 -23.27 -3.85
CA ARG A 14 -2.95 -23.30 -2.70
C ARG A 14 -3.67 -21.97 -2.56
N LEU A 15 -5.01 -22.00 -2.59
CA LEU A 15 -5.82 -20.83 -2.28
C LEU A 15 -5.97 -20.70 -0.76
N VAL A 16 -5.70 -19.53 -0.25
CA VAL A 16 -5.86 -19.17 1.17
C VAL A 16 -6.87 -18.04 1.27
N ALA A 17 -8.01 -18.32 1.89
CA ALA A 17 -9.04 -17.32 2.12
C ALA A 17 -8.55 -16.32 3.17
N VAL A 18 -8.81 -15.03 2.93
CA VAL A 18 -8.44 -13.93 3.84
C VAL A 18 -9.65 -13.49 4.66
N GLY A 19 -10.68 -12.96 4.01
CA GLY A 19 -11.86 -12.40 4.63
C GLY A 19 -12.84 -11.88 3.58
N LYS A 20 -13.95 -11.32 4.05
CA LYS A 20 -14.95 -10.72 3.16
C LYS A 20 -14.55 -9.30 2.80
N GLY A 21 -14.08 -9.10 1.58
CA GLY A 21 -13.92 -7.78 0.97
C GLY A 21 -15.20 -7.34 0.28
N TYR A 22 -15.29 -6.06 -0.02
CA TYR A 22 -16.39 -5.47 -0.77
C TYR A 22 -15.88 -4.53 -1.85
N SER A 23 -16.58 -4.49 -2.97
CA SER A 23 -16.32 -3.53 -4.03
C SER A 23 -17.60 -3.25 -4.83
N CYS A 24 -17.92 -1.98 -5.00
CA CYS A 24 -18.91 -1.52 -5.98
C CYS A 24 -18.29 -1.32 -7.37
N THR A 25 -16.96 -1.34 -7.46
CA THR A 25 -16.17 -1.04 -8.65
C THR A 25 -14.96 -1.98 -8.68
N SER A 26 -13.93 -1.67 -9.44
CA SER A 26 -12.67 -2.43 -9.45
C SER A 26 -11.76 -2.20 -8.23
N VAL A 27 -12.13 -1.37 -7.26
CA VAL A 27 -11.25 -0.96 -6.13
C VAL A 27 -10.65 -2.13 -5.34
N ASN A 28 -11.40 -3.18 -5.10
CA ASN A 28 -10.90 -4.41 -4.43
C ASN A 28 -10.81 -5.62 -5.37
N THR A 29 -10.94 -5.46 -6.68
CA THR A 29 -11.07 -6.61 -7.59
C THR A 29 -10.03 -6.63 -8.71
N ALA A 30 -9.97 -5.60 -9.53
CA ALA A 30 -9.14 -5.57 -10.72
C ALA A 30 -8.26 -4.31 -10.78
N VAL A 31 -7.77 -3.88 -9.63
CA VAL A 31 -6.94 -2.69 -9.52
C VAL A 31 -5.60 -2.96 -10.17
N PHE A 32 -5.19 -2.10 -11.10
CA PHE A 32 -3.92 -2.19 -11.80
C PHE A 32 -2.72 -1.75 -10.94
N ARG A 33 -2.97 -1.13 -9.78
CA ARG A 33 -1.94 -0.72 -8.84
C ARG A 33 -1.82 -1.75 -7.73
N ASN A 34 -0.58 -2.12 -7.46
CA ASN A 34 -0.22 -3.16 -6.50
C ASN A 34 0.09 -2.51 -5.13
N ASN A 35 0.54 -3.22 -4.19
CA ASN A 35 0.95 -2.80 -2.85
C ASN A 35 -0.16 -2.86 -1.78
N SER A 36 -1.24 -3.57 -2.03
CA SER A 36 -2.18 -3.97 -0.97
C SER A 36 -1.87 -5.32 -0.35
N LEU A 37 -0.83 -6.01 -0.85
CA LEU A 37 -0.28 -7.26 -0.31
C LEU A 37 1.24 -7.15 -0.29
N VAL A 38 1.85 -7.26 0.88
CA VAL A 38 3.31 -7.21 1.05
C VAL A 38 3.82 -8.35 1.92
N THR A 39 5.08 -8.73 1.72
CA THR A 39 5.75 -9.76 2.53
C THR A 39 6.95 -9.12 3.22
N HIS A 40 7.04 -9.29 4.54
CA HIS A 40 8.15 -8.80 5.35
C HIS A 40 8.43 -9.73 6.53
N GLY A 41 9.69 -10.03 6.80
CA GLY A 41 10.11 -10.78 8.00
C GLY A 41 9.42 -12.14 8.19
N GLY A 42 9.09 -12.88 7.12
CA GLY A 42 8.40 -14.16 7.18
C GLY A 42 6.88 -14.07 7.39
N GLU A 43 6.31 -12.86 7.34
CA GLU A 43 4.88 -12.60 7.39
C GLU A 43 4.38 -11.96 6.09
N GLN A 44 3.13 -12.23 5.75
CA GLN A 44 2.38 -11.49 4.74
C GLN A 44 1.40 -10.54 5.40
N TYR A 45 1.27 -9.34 4.83
CA TYR A 45 0.32 -8.32 5.21
C TYR A 45 -0.57 -8.01 4.02
N ILE A 46 -1.88 -7.84 4.27
CA ILE A 46 -2.88 -7.50 3.25
C ILE A 46 -3.76 -6.37 3.75
N SER A 47 -4.23 -5.55 2.82
CA SER A 47 -5.24 -4.53 3.11
C SER A 47 -6.36 -4.56 2.07
N TYR A 48 -7.58 -4.31 2.52
CA TYR A 48 -8.77 -4.24 1.68
C TYR A 48 -9.89 -3.47 2.39
N TYR A 49 -10.94 -3.09 1.66
CA TYR A 49 -12.15 -2.53 2.25
C TYR A 49 -13.18 -3.62 2.50
N ASP A 50 -13.84 -3.57 3.65
CA ASP A 50 -14.98 -4.42 3.95
C ASP A 50 -16.29 -3.86 3.36
N GLN A 51 -17.42 -4.56 3.58
CA GLN A 51 -18.73 -4.18 3.06
C GLN A 51 -19.23 -2.83 3.57
N ASP A 52 -18.74 -2.34 4.69
CA ASP A 52 -19.08 -1.05 5.27
C ASP A 52 -18.08 0.04 4.86
N GLY A 53 -17.10 -0.30 4.00
CA GLY A 53 -16.05 0.57 3.51
C GLY A 53 -14.92 0.82 4.50
N TYR A 54 -14.83 0.06 5.60
CA TYR A 54 -13.70 0.19 6.52
C TYR A 54 -12.46 -0.48 5.96
N LEU A 55 -11.32 0.17 6.17
CA LEU A 55 -10.01 -0.38 5.90
C LEU A 55 -9.71 -1.52 6.88
N VAL A 56 -9.52 -2.72 6.35
CA VAL A 56 -9.12 -3.91 7.09
C VAL A 56 -7.66 -4.21 6.77
N ILE A 57 -6.87 -4.43 7.82
CA ILE A 57 -5.49 -4.89 7.72
C ILE A 57 -5.43 -6.32 8.23
N GLY A 58 -4.74 -7.18 7.49
CA GLY A 58 -4.53 -8.56 7.90
C GLY A 58 -3.06 -8.95 7.88
N LYS A 59 -2.69 -9.92 8.69
CA LYS A 59 -1.39 -10.58 8.62
C LYS A 59 -1.48 -12.07 8.83
N ARG A 60 -0.54 -12.80 8.24
CA ARG A 60 -0.32 -14.22 8.49
C ARG A 60 1.17 -14.56 8.41
N LYS A 61 1.59 -15.67 9.01
CA LYS A 61 2.89 -16.26 8.72
C LYS A 61 2.87 -16.93 7.35
N LEU A 62 3.99 -16.95 6.65
CA LEU A 62 4.09 -17.56 5.32
C LEU A 62 3.77 -19.06 5.31
N ASP A 63 4.06 -19.76 6.40
CA ASP A 63 3.79 -21.19 6.59
C ASP A 63 2.39 -21.49 7.11
N SER A 64 1.59 -20.46 7.46
CA SER A 64 0.22 -20.58 7.96
C SER A 64 -0.81 -20.22 6.88
N SER A 65 -2.00 -20.79 6.95
CA SER A 65 -3.17 -20.35 6.19
C SER A 65 -4.09 -19.44 6.99
N GLU A 66 -3.80 -19.19 8.26
CA GLU A 66 -4.65 -18.43 9.15
C GLU A 66 -4.26 -16.95 9.14
N TRP A 67 -5.23 -16.09 8.86
CA TRP A 67 -5.08 -14.63 8.90
C TRP A 67 -5.60 -14.09 10.23
N THR A 68 -4.81 -13.22 10.84
CA THR A 68 -5.29 -12.30 11.87
C THR A 68 -5.73 -11.03 11.18
N LEU A 69 -6.98 -10.62 11.38
CA LEU A 69 -7.56 -9.43 10.76
C LEU A 69 -7.89 -8.38 11.81
N HIS A 70 -7.67 -7.12 11.45
CA HIS A 70 -8.02 -5.95 12.24
C HIS A 70 -8.78 -4.95 11.37
N ARG A 71 -9.99 -4.59 11.78
CA ARG A 71 -10.80 -3.53 11.18
C ARG A 71 -10.36 -2.21 11.80
N SER A 72 -9.77 -1.34 11.00
CA SER A 72 -9.31 -0.04 11.47
C SER A 72 -10.47 0.94 11.70
N GLN A 73 -10.16 2.09 12.30
CA GLN A 73 -11.09 3.21 12.46
C GLN A 73 -11.36 3.98 11.15
N TYR A 74 -10.63 3.69 10.07
CA TYR A 74 -10.67 4.43 8.82
C TYR A 74 -11.61 3.80 7.80
N ARG A 75 -12.21 4.66 6.98
CA ARG A 75 -13.09 4.28 5.87
C ARG A 75 -12.62 4.93 4.59
N GLY A 76 -12.90 4.26 3.46
CA GLY A 76 -12.70 4.79 2.13
C GLY A 76 -14.00 4.74 1.30
N ASN A 77 -14.03 5.49 0.22
CA ASN A 77 -15.13 5.48 -0.73
C ASN A 77 -14.99 4.31 -1.72
N VAL A 78 -15.60 3.17 -1.40
CA VAL A 78 -15.57 1.95 -2.22
C VAL A 78 -16.36 2.04 -3.53
N LYS A 79 -16.99 3.20 -3.82
CA LYS A 79 -17.70 3.45 -5.07
C LYS A 79 -16.81 4.08 -6.15
N ASP A 80 -15.59 4.47 -5.80
CA ASP A 80 -14.62 5.07 -6.71
C ASP A 80 -13.41 4.14 -6.88
N ALA A 81 -13.17 3.68 -8.11
CA ALA A 81 -12.10 2.76 -8.43
C ALA A 81 -10.68 3.35 -8.23
N HIS A 82 -10.54 4.68 -8.10
CA HIS A 82 -9.27 5.34 -7.80
C HIS A 82 -8.85 5.21 -6.34
N ASN A 83 -9.78 4.93 -5.43
CA ASN A 83 -9.55 4.91 -3.99
C ASN A 83 -8.86 3.62 -3.52
N ILE A 84 -7.78 3.27 -4.16
CA ILE A 84 -6.95 2.13 -3.84
C ILE A 84 -6.27 2.29 -2.47
N ILE A 85 -5.78 1.17 -1.96
CA ILE A 85 -4.92 1.13 -0.77
C ILE A 85 -3.51 0.78 -1.24
N SER A 86 -2.53 1.54 -0.76
CA SER A 86 -1.12 1.20 -0.88
C SER A 86 -0.52 0.99 0.50
N MET A 87 0.24 -0.07 0.68
CA MET A 87 0.81 -0.45 1.97
C MET A 87 2.24 -0.95 1.81
N MET A 88 3.10 -0.63 2.77
CA MET A 88 4.46 -1.16 2.86
C MET A 88 4.85 -1.37 4.31
N VAL A 89 5.78 -2.28 4.55
CA VAL A 89 6.41 -2.47 5.86
C VAL A 89 7.85 -1.98 5.77
N ASP A 90 8.23 -1.09 6.67
CA ASP A 90 9.60 -0.57 6.76
C ASP A 90 10.57 -1.59 7.41
N GLY A 91 11.86 -1.26 7.43
CA GLY A 91 12.89 -2.12 7.98
C GLY A 91 12.81 -2.32 9.50
N GLU A 92 12.09 -1.47 10.23
CA GLU A 92 11.80 -1.62 11.65
C GLU A 92 10.50 -2.41 11.91
N GLY A 93 9.76 -2.77 10.84
CA GLY A 93 8.52 -3.56 10.91
C GLY A 93 7.24 -2.74 11.10
N TYR A 94 7.28 -1.42 10.94
CA TYR A 94 6.08 -0.60 10.94
C TYR A 94 5.37 -0.64 9.60
N LEU A 95 4.04 -0.73 9.62
CA LEU A 95 3.21 -0.59 8.43
C LEU A 95 3.03 0.88 8.11
N HIS A 96 3.23 1.25 6.85
CA HIS A 96 2.88 2.52 6.23
C HIS A 96 1.68 2.28 5.33
N VAL A 97 0.60 3.03 5.49
CA VAL A 97 -0.66 2.83 4.74
C VAL A 97 -1.18 4.15 4.21
N ALA A 98 -1.43 4.21 2.91
CA ALA A 98 -2.09 5.32 2.23
C ALA A 98 -3.33 4.80 1.52
N PHE A 99 -4.46 5.51 1.63
CA PHE A 99 -5.76 5.02 1.18
C PHE A 99 -6.73 6.14 0.84
N ASP A 100 -7.74 5.84 0.02
CA ASP A 100 -8.88 6.71 -0.27
C ASP A 100 -8.49 8.05 -0.95
N HIS A 101 -7.73 7.96 -2.06
CA HIS A 101 -7.25 9.14 -2.78
C HIS A 101 -7.79 9.23 -4.20
N HIS A 102 -8.49 10.31 -4.47
CA HIS A 102 -8.85 10.78 -5.80
C HIS A 102 -8.92 12.32 -5.79
N GLY A 103 -7.76 12.96 -5.77
CA GLY A 103 -7.64 14.40 -5.62
C GLY A 103 -8.00 14.90 -4.21
N HIS A 104 -7.76 14.10 -3.19
CA HIS A 104 -8.01 14.44 -1.78
C HIS A 104 -6.69 14.73 -1.05
N SER A 105 -6.81 15.37 0.10
CA SER A 105 -5.66 15.51 1.02
C SER A 105 -5.11 14.14 1.40
N LEU A 106 -3.82 14.08 1.68
CA LEU A 106 -3.12 12.85 2.02
C LEU A 106 -3.78 12.14 3.22
N ASN A 107 -4.25 10.92 2.98
CA ASN A 107 -4.67 9.97 4.00
C ASN A 107 -3.54 8.97 4.22
N TYR A 108 -2.63 9.29 5.10
CA TYR A 108 -1.51 8.46 5.47
C TYR A 108 -1.49 8.23 6.97
N CYS A 109 -1.23 6.99 7.37
CA CYS A 109 -0.99 6.61 8.76
C CYS A 109 0.06 5.50 8.82
N ARG A 110 0.62 5.30 10.01
CA ARG A 110 1.56 4.24 10.33
C ARG A 110 0.99 3.38 11.45
N SER A 111 1.38 2.11 11.52
CA SER A 111 1.02 1.27 12.66
C SER A 111 1.59 1.82 13.97
N VAL A 112 0.86 1.61 15.08
CA VAL A 112 1.24 2.11 16.42
C VAL A 112 2.51 1.47 16.96
N ALA A 113 2.85 0.28 16.47
CA ALA A 113 4.05 -0.47 16.84
C ALA A 113 4.52 -1.36 15.68
N PRO A 114 5.77 -1.85 15.69
CA PRO A 114 6.23 -2.84 14.75
C PRO A 114 5.33 -4.06 14.70
N ARG A 115 4.98 -4.51 13.51
CA ARG A 115 4.12 -5.68 13.24
C ARG A 115 2.69 -5.58 13.81
N SER A 116 2.28 -4.41 14.32
CA SER A 116 0.92 -4.15 14.74
C SER A 116 0.01 -3.97 13.53
N LEU A 117 -1.25 -4.42 13.64
CA LEU A 117 -2.32 -4.15 12.67
C LEU A 117 -3.14 -2.91 13.04
N GLU A 118 -2.94 -2.39 14.24
CA GLU A 118 -3.55 -1.15 14.69
C GLU A 118 -2.84 0.04 14.06
N LEU A 119 -3.62 0.95 13.48
CA LEU A 119 -3.11 2.16 12.82
C LEU A 119 -3.25 3.36 13.76
N GLY A 120 -2.19 4.17 13.81
CA GLY A 120 -2.19 5.46 14.48
C GLY A 120 -3.00 6.52 13.74
N ASP A 121 -2.91 7.77 14.20
CA ASP A 121 -3.56 8.91 13.59
C ASP A 121 -3.03 9.18 12.18
N LYS A 122 -3.87 9.84 11.35
CA LYS A 122 -3.42 10.39 10.08
C LYS A 122 -2.46 11.54 10.33
N VAL A 123 -1.32 11.47 9.68
CA VAL A 123 -0.27 12.48 9.79
C VAL A 123 0.22 12.90 8.40
N PRO A 124 0.70 14.14 8.23
CA PRO A 124 1.39 14.52 7.01
C PRO A 124 2.72 13.76 6.89
N MET A 125 3.24 13.65 5.69
CA MET A 125 4.61 13.20 5.44
C MET A 125 5.58 14.37 5.53
N THR A 126 5.53 15.26 4.54
CA THR A 126 6.36 16.47 4.46
C THR A 126 5.56 17.76 4.67
N GLY A 127 4.25 17.69 4.52
CA GLY A 127 3.33 18.84 4.53
C GLY A 127 3.32 19.64 3.23
N VAL A 128 4.05 19.20 2.19
CA VAL A 128 4.17 19.90 0.91
C VAL A 128 3.52 19.07 -0.18
N ASP A 129 2.68 19.68 -1.03
CA ASP A 129 1.95 19.07 -2.16
C ASP A 129 1.02 17.90 -1.78
N GLU A 130 0.60 17.84 -0.51
CA GLU A 130 -0.23 16.77 0.05
C GLU A 130 -1.73 17.08 0.06
N GLY A 131 -2.13 18.21 -0.53
CA GLY A 131 -3.54 18.65 -0.55
C GLY A 131 -4.39 17.99 -1.64
N ASN A 132 -3.78 17.37 -2.67
CA ASN A 132 -4.47 16.91 -3.87
C ASN A 132 -3.84 15.61 -4.41
N VAL A 133 -3.90 14.55 -3.61
CA VAL A 133 -3.21 13.28 -3.85
C VAL A 133 -4.09 12.32 -4.65
N THR A 134 -3.47 11.64 -5.63
CA THR A 134 -4.06 10.49 -6.35
C THR A 134 -2.96 9.47 -6.66
N TYR A 135 -3.31 8.19 -6.74
CA TYR A 135 -2.41 7.10 -7.09
C TYR A 135 -1.19 6.96 -6.17
N PRO A 136 -1.39 6.84 -4.86
CA PRO A 136 -0.28 6.62 -3.95
C PRO A 136 0.33 5.24 -4.12
N GLU A 137 1.65 5.16 -4.16
CA GLU A 137 2.38 3.90 -4.24
C GLU A 137 3.61 3.92 -3.32
N PHE A 138 3.74 2.86 -2.52
CA PHE A 138 4.93 2.61 -1.72
C PHE A 138 5.88 1.64 -2.41
N TYR A 139 7.18 1.86 -2.23
CA TYR A 139 8.23 0.96 -2.71
C TYR A 139 9.25 0.73 -1.59
N PRO A 140 9.73 -0.52 -1.40
CA PRO A 140 10.77 -0.78 -0.43
C PRO A 140 12.13 -0.29 -0.97
N LEU A 141 12.95 0.27 -0.11
CA LEU A 141 14.33 0.63 -0.42
C LEU A 141 15.31 -0.30 0.32
N ALA A 142 16.50 -0.43 -0.24
CA ALA A 142 17.60 -1.11 0.44
C ALA A 142 17.88 -0.42 1.80
N GLY A 143 18.14 -1.22 2.84
CA GLY A 143 18.34 -0.69 4.19
C GLY A 143 17.06 -0.50 5.00
N GLY A 144 15.89 -0.75 4.42
CA GLY A 144 14.61 -0.73 5.12
C GLY A 144 13.85 0.59 5.07
N ASP A 145 14.37 1.60 4.41
CA ASP A 145 13.65 2.83 4.12
C ASP A 145 12.49 2.56 3.15
N VAL A 146 11.55 3.49 3.06
CA VAL A 146 10.38 3.38 2.19
C VAL A 146 10.29 4.58 1.27
N LEU A 147 10.07 4.33 -0.02
CA LEU A 147 9.77 5.35 -1.00
C LEU A 147 8.25 5.47 -1.15
N PHE A 148 7.76 6.69 -1.34
CA PHE A 148 6.36 6.98 -1.62
C PHE A 148 6.25 7.89 -2.82
N VAL A 149 5.49 7.46 -3.82
CA VAL A 149 5.24 8.21 -5.05
C VAL A 149 3.75 8.44 -5.20
N TYR A 150 3.36 9.62 -5.61
CA TYR A 150 1.97 9.97 -5.83
C TYR A 150 1.85 11.10 -6.86
N ARG A 151 0.68 11.23 -7.45
CA ARG A 151 0.33 12.40 -8.24
C ARG A 151 -0.21 13.49 -7.32
N SER A 152 0.43 14.65 -7.33
CA SER A 152 -0.12 15.89 -6.77
C SER A 152 -0.77 16.70 -7.88
N GLY A 153 -2.03 17.09 -7.70
CA GLY A 153 -2.81 17.79 -8.72
C GLY A 153 -3.85 16.93 -9.42
N SER A 154 -4.42 17.45 -10.51
CA SER A 154 -5.53 16.83 -11.24
C SER A 154 -5.06 16.01 -12.44
N SER A 155 -6.00 15.30 -13.08
CA SER A 155 -5.76 14.57 -14.32
C SER A 155 -5.29 15.52 -15.42
N GLY A 156 -4.24 15.15 -16.16
CA GLY A 156 -3.63 15.95 -17.20
C GLY A 156 -2.80 17.15 -16.73
N ARG A 157 -2.77 17.44 -15.43
CA ARG A 157 -2.08 18.62 -14.85
C ARG A 157 -1.35 18.34 -13.55
N GLY A 158 -1.23 17.08 -13.17
CA GLY A 158 -0.63 16.71 -11.89
C GLY A 158 0.81 16.27 -12.04
N ASN A 159 1.65 16.67 -11.11
CA ASN A 159 3.03 16.26 -11.02
C ASN A 159 3.18 14.95 -10.24
N LEU A 160 4.09 14.08 -10.67
CA LEU A 160 4.54 12.97 -9.83
C LEU A 160 5.57 13.49 -8.83
N VAL A 161 5.27 13.24 -7.57
CA VAL A 161 6.05 13.67 -6.41
C VAL A 161 6.63 12.44 -5.73
N MET A 162 7.83 12.55 -5.18
CA MET A 162 8.53 11.46 -4.53
C MET A 162 9.01 11.86 -3.13
N ASN A 163 8.56 11.11 -2.12
CA ASN A 163 9.01 11.22 -0.73
C ASN A 163 9.73 9.93 -0.30
N ARG A 164 10.68 10.04 0.64
CA ARG A 164 11.36 8.91 1.26
C ARG A 164 11.20 8.98 2.77
N TYR A 165 10.79 7.88 3.38
CA TYR A 165 10.87 7.68 4.83
C TYR A 165 12.24 7.09 5.19
N SER A 166 12.96 7.75 6.07
CA SER A 166 14.19 7.24 6.66
C SER A 166 13.89 6.57 7.99
N ILE A 167 14.19 5.29 8.11
CA ILE A 167 14.06 4.57 9.39
C ILE A 167 15.05 5.12 10.43
N LYS A 168 16.21 5.60 10.00
CA LYS A 168 17.22 6.20 10.87
C LYS A 168 16.73 7.51 11.48
N GLU A 169 16.19 8.42 10.64
CA GLU A 169 15.71 9.74 11.07
C GLU A 169 14.26 9.70 11.58
N ARG A 170 13.55 8.58 11.33
CA ARG A 170 12.11 8.41 11.63
C ARG A 170 11.25 9.52 11.07
N ALA A 171 11.60 9.97 9.88
CA ALA A 171 10.96 11.11 9.24
C ALA A 171 10.85 10.92 7.72
N TRP A 172 9.83 11.57 7.14
CA TRP A 172 9.67 11.73 5.72
C TRP A 172 10.50 12.90 5.21
N MET A 173 11.09 12.72 4.04
CA MET A 173 11.85 13.76 3.35
C MET A 173 11.40 13.79 1.89
N ARG A 174 11.28 14.99 1.33
CA ARG A 174 11.07 15.17 -0.11
C ARG A 174 12.35 14.78 -0.85
N VAL A 175 12.20 13.86 -1.82
CA VAL A 175 13.30 13.44 -2.69
C VAL A 175 13.23 14.19 -4.01
N GLN A 176 12.03 14.32 -4.57
CA GLN A 176 11.79 14.96 -5.86
C GLN A 176 10.44 15.68 -5.86
N ASP A 177 10.45 16.97 -6.13
CA ASP A 177 9.23 17.79 -6.24
C ASP A 177 8.45 17.49 -7.52
N VAL A 178 9.18 17.29 -8.62
CA VAL A 178 8.63 16.98 -9.93
C VAL A 178 9.45 15.85 -10.53
N LEU A 179 9.02 14.60 -10.30
CA LEU A 179 9.60 13.43 -10.95
C LEU A 179 9.14 13.36 -12.42
N ILE A 180 7.85 13.64 -12.66
CA ILE A 180 7.26 13.81 -13.98
C ILE A 180 6.37 15.05 -13.93
N ASP A 181 6.64 16.00 -14.82
CA ASP A 181 5.87 17.22 -14.98
C ASP A 181 4.60 16.95 -15.80
N GLY A 182 3.47 17.21 -15.20
CA GLY A 182 2.17 17.08 -15.85
C GLY A 182 1.39 18.40 -15.91
N GLU A 183 1.99 19.53 -15.55
CA GLU A 183 1.29 20.82 -15.46
C GLU A 183 0.87 21.36 -16.83
N ASP A 184 1.57 21.00 -17.90
CA ASP A 184 1.31 21.44 -19.27
C ASP A 184 0.40 20.48 -20.06
N GLU A 185 -0.43 19.71 -19.41
CA GLU A 185 -1.36 18.74 -20.04
C GLU A 185 -0.64 17.66 -20.87
N ARG A 186 0.58 17.26 -20.45
CA ARG A 186 1.45 16.31 -21.18
C ARG A 186 1.35 14.85 -20.69
N ASN A 187 0.33 14.51 -19.90
CA ASN A 187 0.11 13.16 -19.36
C ASN A 187 -0.88 12.36 -20.19
#